data_0dd097023f3b24f2be445bd4cd289349
#
_entry.id   0dd097023f3b24f2be445bd4cd289349
#
_cell.length_a   1.000
_cell.length_b   1.000
_cell.length_c   1.000
_cell.angle_alpha   90.00
_cell.angle_beta   90.00
_cell.angle_gamma   90.00
#
_symmetry.space_group_name_H-M   'P 1'
#
loop_
_entity.id
_entity.type
_entity.pdbx_description
1 polymer ?
#
loop_
_entity_poly.entity_id
_entity_poly.type
_entity_poly.pdbx_seq_one_letter_code
_entity_poly.pdbx_strand_id
1 'polypeptide(L)'
;RKHANHTFFGPGYAIAHPGIFPHNPEAERWTPQEWLEFDYRAQWGMEEFEDKVEEEEISAEFPEAWNDRDDREEAREIIDQNIAKLEVKRALRREVMENTSRIDGPFFDSERKSGQGMSFHYVITNTNSGHNLPSGSLGAQPEIWLNVSLVDPDGERVWESGYVDSHGDMADEHSLDVLAGKLPF
;
A
#
# COMPACT_ATOMS: atom_id res chain seq x y z
N ARG A 1 8.53 35.45 -3.58
CA ARG A 1 7.37 34.94 -2.81
C ARG A 1 7.32 33.43 -3.03
N LYS A 2 7.45 32.64 -1.96
CA LYS A 2 7.13 31.21 -2.01
C LYS A 2 5.61 31.08 -2.11
N HIS A 3 5.12 30.53 -3.20
CA HIS A 3 3.71 30.15 -3.30
C HIS A 3 3.52 28.89 -2.47
N ALA A 4 2.59 28.92 -1.53
CA ALA A 4 2.19 27.71 -0.82
C ALA A 4 1.44 26.81 -1.81
N ASN A 5 1.85 25.56 -1.90
CA ASN A 5 1.12 24.54 -2.62
C ASN A 5 -0.09 24.15 -1.76
N HIS A 6 -1.30 24.39 -2.24
CA HIS A 6 -2.55 24.06 -1.56
C HIS A 6 -3.11 22.69 -1.97
N THR A 7 -2.28 21.82 -2.53
CA THR A 7 -2.69 20.46 -2.84
C THR A 7 -2.76 19.63 -1.55
N PHE A 8 -3.91 19.00 -1.35
CA PHE A 8 -4.17 18.15 -0.19
C PHE A 8 -3.85 16.71 -0.51
N PHE A 9 -2.59 16.31 -0.33
CA PHE A 9 -2.18 14.91 -0.38
C PHE A 9 -2.02 14.44 1.06
N GLY A 10 -3.08 13.85 1.60
CA GLY A 10 -3.00 13.21 2.91
C GLY A 10 -2.32 11.84 2.84
N PRO A 11 -2.03 11.21 3.99
CA PRO A 11 -1.52 9.83 4.04
C PRO A 11 -2.55 8.80 3.57
N GLY A 12 -3.78 9.23 3.31
CA GLY A 12 -4.89 8.38 2.89
C GLY A 12 -4.63 7.67 1.56
N TYR A 13 -5.18 6.46 1.45
CA TYR A 13 -5.07 5.59 0.29
C TYR A 13 -6.44 5.45 -0.39
N ALA A 14 -6.48 5.59 -1.71
CA ALA A 14 -7.67 5.25 -2.47
C ALA A 14 -7.72 3.74 -2.67
N ILE A 15 -8.72 3.09 -2.06
CA ILE A 15 -8.96 1.64 -2.17
C ILE A 15 -9.95 1.30 -3.27
N ALA A 16 -10.47 2.29 -3.99
CA ALA A 16 -11.41 2.08 -5.07
C ALA A 16 -10.74 1.38 -6.27
N HIS A 17 -11.54 0.58 -6.97
CA HIS A 17 -11.13 -0.05 -8.22
C HIS A 17 -10.70 1.01 -9.25
N PRO A 18 -9.59 0.82 -10.00
CA PRO A 18 -9.09 1.82 -10.96
C PRO A 18 -10.06 2.12 -12.12
N GLY A 19 -11.01 1.27 -12.40
CA GLY A 19 -12.11 1.57 -13.33
C GLY A 19 -13.11 2.59 -12.78
N ILE A 20 -13.23 2.71 -11.44
CA ILE A 20 -14.17 3.62 -10.79
C ILE A 20 -13.48 4.94 -10.39
N PHE A 21 -12.22 4.87 -9.98
CA PHE A 21 -11.49 6.02 -9.47
C PHE A 21 -10.01 6.00 -9.91
N PRO A 22 -9.45 7.14 -10.33
CA PRO A 22 -10.07 8.47 -10.44
C PRO A 22 -11.15 8.52 -11.54
N HIS A 23 -12.07 9.49 -11.42
CA HIS A 23 -13.14 9.64 -12.40
C HIS A 23 -12.58 9.76 -13.83
N ASN A 24 -13.11 8.95 -14.73
CA ASN A 24 -12.83 8.97 -16.15
C ASN A 24 -14.18 8.92 -16.89
N PRO A 25 -14.52 9.91 -17.72
CA PRO A 25 -15.79 9.92 -18.45
C PRO A 25 -16.01 8.69 -19.34
N GLU A 26 -14.96 8.12 -19.90
CA GLU A 26 -15.03 6.93 -20.74
C GLU A 26 -15.46 5.69 -19.93
N ALA A 27 -15.18 5.69 -18.62
CA ALA A 27 -15.58 4.62 -17.71
C ALA A 27 -17.08 4.58 -17.41
N GLU A 28 -17.84 5.66 -17.71
CA GLU A 28 -19.29 5.74 -17.45
C GLU A 28 -20.13 4.76 -18.31
N ARG A 29 -19.49 4.13 -19.30
CA ARG A 29 -20.12 3.06 -20.10
C ARG A 29 -20.53 1.86 -19.25
N TRP A 30 -19.77 1.59 -18.19
CA TRP A 30 -20.04 0.50 -17.25
C TRP A 30 -20.41 1.05 -15.87
N THR A 31 -21.29 0.34 -15.20
CA THR A 31 -21.70 0.66 -13.84
C THR A 31 -20.55 0.39 -12.83
N PRO A 32 -20.57 1.02 -11.64
CA PRO A 32 -19.62 0.70 -10.60
C PRO A 32 -19.58 -0.77 -10.19
N GLN A 33 -20.71 -1.48 -10.30
CA GLN A 33 -20.79 -2.92 -10.01
C GLN A 33 -20.06 -3.73 -11.06
N GLU A 34 -20.27 -3.46 -12.34
CA GLU A 34 -19.57 -4.12 -13.44
C GLU A 34 -18.05 -3.89 -13.33
N TRP A 35 -17.61 -2.67 -12.98
CA TRP A 35 -16.21 -2.40 -12.72
C TRP A 35 -15.62 -3.23 -11.58
N LEU A 36 -16.37 -3.49 -10.50
CA LEU A 36 -15.91 -4.35 -9.41
C LEU A 36 -15.77 -5.82 -9.81
N GLU A 37 -16.43 -6.23 -10.86
CA GLU A 37 -16.36 -7.58 -11.44
C GLU A 37 -15.19 -7.72 -12.44
N PHE A 38 -14.58 -6.61 -12.89
CA PHE A 38 -13.45 -6.64 -13.81
C PHE A 38 -12.15 -6.96 -13.08
N ASP A 39 -11.57 -8.11 -13.35
CA ASP A 39 -10.30 -8.51 -12.72
C ASP A 39 -9.09 -8.04 -13.52
N TYR A 40 -8.73 -6.77 -13.35
CA TYR A 40 -7.52 -6.20 -13.96
C TYR A 40 -6.22 -6.85 -13.48
N ARG A 41 -6.22 -7.52 -12.30
CA ARG A 41 -5.04 -8.21 -11.75
C ARG A 41 -4.82 -9.56 -12.43
N ALA A 42 -5.89 -10.19 -12.90
CA ALA A 42 -5.84 -11.36 -13.76
C ALA A 42 -5.44 -11.03 -15.21
N GLN A 43 -5.07 -9.77 -15.48
CA GLN A 43 -4.60 -9.28 -16.79
C GLN A 43 -5.68 -9.19 -17.87
N TRP A 44 -6.95 -9.18 -17.50
CA TRP A 44 -8.05 -9.03 -18.46
C TRP A 44 -7.83 -7.79 -19.35
N GLY A 45 -8.10 -7.93 -20.64
CA GLY A 45 -7.93 -6.90 -21.65
C GLY A 45 -6.47 -6.63 -22.06
N MET A 46 -5.51 -7.39 -21.56
CA MET A 46 -4.13 -7.35 -22.09
C MET A 46 -4.01 -8.27 -23.30
N GLU A 47 -3.41 -7.78 -24.39
CA GLU A 47 -3.24 -8.52 -25.64
C GLU A 47 -2.74 -9.96 -25.42
N GLU A 48 -1.67 -10.13 -24.65
CA GLU A 48 -1.12 -11.46 -24.35
C GLU A 48 -2.09 -12.39 -23.61
N PHE A 49 -2.93 -11.82 -22.74
CA PHE A 49 -3.95 -12.59 -22.01
C PHE A 49 -5.08 -13.00 -22.95
N GLU A 50 -5.59 -12.05 -23.73
CA GLU A 50 -6.69 -12.27 -24.65
C GLU A 50 -6.34 -13.27 -25.75
N ASP A 51 -5.11 -13.21 -26.28
CA ASP A 51 -4.60 -14.17 -27.25
C ASP A 51 -4.56 -15.60 -26.68
N LYS A 52 -4.10 -15.77 -25.43
CA LYS A 52 -4.08 -17.08 -24.76
C LYS A 52 -5.48 -17.65 -24.51
N VAL A 53 -6.45 -16.76 -24.25
CA VAL A 53 -7.87 -17.19 -24.12
C VAL A 53 -8.41 -17.64 -25.48
N GLU A 54 -8.12 -16.88 -26.54
CA GLU A 54 -8.60 -17.18 -27.89
C GLU A 54 -7.94 -18.45 -28.47
N GLU A 55 -6.68 -18.69 -28.14
CA GLU A 55 -5.93 -19.91 -28.50
C GLU A 55 -6.25 -21.12 -27.61
N GLU A 56 -7.18 -20.97 -26.66
CA GLU A 56 -7.56 -22.02 -25.69
C GLU A 56 -6.40 -22.50 -24.79
N GLU A 57 -5.33 -21.72 -24.70
CA GLU A 57 -4.22 -22.03 -23.79
C GLU A 57 -4.58 -21.83 -22.31
N ILE A 58 -5.49 -20.89 -22.04
CA ILE A 58 -6.08 -20.65 -20.72
C ILE A 58 -7.59 -20.62 -20.82
N SER A 59 -8.26 -21.13 -19.78
CA SER A 59 -9.70 -21.03 -19.65
C SER A 59 -10.06 -19.89 -18.70
N ALA A 60 -10.89 -18.96 -19.15
CA ALA A 60 -11.41 -17.88 -18.34
C ALA A 60 -12.92 -17.79 -18.47
N GLU A 61 -13.60 -17.55 -17.35
CA GLU A 61 -15.03 -17.27 -17.33
C GLU A 61 -15.20 -15.77 -17.03
N PHE A 62 -15.99 -15.09 -17.85
CA PHE A 62 -16.23 -13.67 -17.73
C PHE A 62 -17.67 -13.40 -17.30
N PRO A 63 -17.92 -12.40 -16.41
CA PRO A 63 -19.24 -11.84 -16.21
C PRO A 63 -19.84 -11.31 -17.52
N GLU A 64 -21.17 -11.23 -17.60
CA GLU A 64 -21.90 -10.85 -18.82
C GLU A 64 -21.40 -9.54 -19.44
N ALA A 65 -21.11 -8.54 -18.60
CA ALA A 65 -20.59 -7.24 -19.05
C ALA A 65 -19.19 -7.31 -19.68
N TRP A 66 -18.46 -8.39 -19.44
CA TRP A 66 -17.06 -8.58 -19.85
C TRP A 66 -16.86 -9.77 -20.79
N ASN A 67 -17.93 -10.26 -21.41
CA ASN A 67 -17.84 -11.37 -22.35
C ASN A 67 -17.15 -10.98 -23.66
N ASP A 68 -17.26 -9.74 -24.08
CA ASP A 68 -16.65 -9.24 -25.30
C ASP A 68 -15.17 -8.88 -25.08
N ARG A 69 -14.30 -9.32 -26.00
CA ARG A 69 -12.86 -9.01 -25.96
C ARG A 69 -12.63 -7.51 -26.11
N ASP A 70 -13.31 -6.87 -27.06
CA ASP A 70 -13.12 -5.44 -27.33
C ASP A 70 -13.47 -4.59 -26.09
N ASP A 71 -14.55 -4.98 -25.37
CA ASP A 71 -14.95 -4.33 -24.12
C ASP A 71 -13.89 -4.49 -23.03
N ARG A 72 -13.25 -5.64 -22.92
CA ARG A 72 -12.17 -5.86 -21.95
C ARG A 72 -10.90 -5.08 -22.30
N GLU A 73 -10.55 -4.99 -23.58
CA GLU A 73 -9.41 -4.20 -24.04
C GLU A 73 -9.63 -2.70 -23.80
N GLU A 74 -10.83 -2.18 -24.12
CA GLU A 74 -11.19 -0.78 -23.84
C GLU A 74 -11.19 -0.49 -22.34
N ALA A 75 -11.73 -1.38 -21.53
CA ALA A 75 -11.69 -1.27 -20.07
C ALA A 75 -10.24 -1.25 -19.54
N ARG A 76 -9.38 -2.06 -20.13
CA ARG A 76 -7.95 -2.11 -19.77
C ARG A 76 -7.25 -0.79 -20.05
N GLU A 77 -7.50 -0.16 -21.18
CA GLU A 77 -6.95 1.16 -21.49
C GLU A 77 -7.35 2.21 -20.45
N ILE A 78 -8.62 2.21 -20.05
CA ILE A 78 -9.15 3.11 -19.00
C ILE A 78 -8.44 2.86 -17.67
N ILE A 79 -8.28 1.60 -17.28
CA ILE A 79 -7.59 1.19 -16.05
C ILE A 79 -6.14 1.66 -16.06
N ASP A 80 -5.43 1.46 -17.15
CA ASP A 80 -4.03 1.84 -17.27
C ASP A 80 -3.84 3.36 -17.18
N GLN A 81 -4.72 4.14 -17.82
CA GLN A 81 -4.76 5.60 -17.68
C GLN A 81 -5.00 6.03 -16.23
N ASN A 82 -5.93 5.36 -15.55
CA ASN A 82 -6.26 5.67 -14.16
C ASN A 82 -5.15 5.24 -13.19
N ILE A 83 -4.52 4.08 -13.43
CA ILE A 83 -3.34 3.65 -12.67
C ILE A 83 -2.22 4.66 -12.80
N ALA A 84 -1.94 5.17 -14.01
CA ALA A 84 -0.92 6.20 -14.22
C ALA A 84 -1.22 7.47 -13.39
N LYS A 85 -2.48 7.93 -13.33
CA LYS A 85 -2.90 9.05 -12.48
C LYS A 85 -2.74 8.74 -10.98
N LEU A 86 -3.04 7.50 -10.58
CA LEU A 86 -2.86 7.04 -9.19
C LEU A 86 -1.39 6.99 -8.78
N GLU A 87 -0.49 6.61 -9.68
CA GLU A 87 0.95 6.59 -9.41
C GLU A 87 1.50 8.01 -9.14
N VAL A 88 1.03 9.02 -9.88
CA VAL A 88 1.38 10.42 -9.57
C VAL A 88 0.92 10.81 -8.16
N LYS A 89 -0.30 10.42 -7.77
CA LYS A 89 -0.81 10.67 -6.41
C LYS A 89 -0.01 9.91 -5.35
N ARG A 90 0.41 8.68 -5.65
CA ARG A 90 1.29 7.89 -4.75
C ARG A 90 2.63 8.57 -4.52
N ALA A 91 3.25 9.10 -5.58
CA ALA A 91 4.52 9.81 -5.47
C ALA A 91 4.38 11.07 -4.60
N LEU A 92 3.35 11.87 -4.83
CA LEU A 92 3.09 13.09 -4.05
C LEU A 92 2.76 12.77 -2.58
N ARG A 93 2.02 11.69 -2.33
CA ARG A 93 1.77 11.21 -0.96
C ARG A 93 3.04 10.79 -0.27
N ARG A 94 3.93 10.06 -0.96
CA ARG A 94 5.23 9.67 -0.43
C ARG A 94 6.05 10.88 -0.04
N GLU A 95 6.12 11.91 -0.89
CA GLU A 95 6.80 13.17 -0.59
C GLU A 95 6.25 13.83 0.69
N VAL A 96 4.92 13.86 0.86
CA VAL A 96 4.31 14.36 2.09
C VAL A 96 4.73 13.53 3.29
N MET A 97 4.66 12.19 3.20
CA MET A 97 5.00 11.29 4.31
C MET A 97 6.47 11.39 4.71
N GLU A 98 7.38 11.48 3.75
CA GLU A 98 8.83 11.63 4.00
C GLU A 98 9.17 12.94 4.72
N ASN A 99 8.34 13.97 4.56
CA ASN A 99 8.54 15.29 5.16
C ASN A 99 7.63 15.56 6.38
N THR A 100 6.84 14.60 6.81
CA THR A 100 5.84 14.81 7.88
C THR A 100 6.41 14.56 9.27
N SER A 101 7.42 13.72 9.39
CA SER A 101 8.03 13.37 10.67
C SER A 101 9.55 13.30 10.59
N ARG A 102 10.16 13.45 11.76
CA ARG A 102 11.58 13.17 11.97
C ARG A 102 11.71 12.09 13.03
N ILE A 103 12.63 11.17 12.80
CA ILE A 103 12.97 10.11 13.74
C ILE A 103 14.37 10.38 14.25
N ASP A 104 14.51 10.54 15.56
CA ASP A 104 15.80 10.70 16.25
C ASP A 104 16.04 9.46 17.12
N GLY A 105 17.27 8.93 17.13
CA GLY A 105 17.66 7.74 17.89
C GLY A 105 18.46 6.73 17.04
N PRO A 106 18.68 5.54 17.55
CA PRO A 106 18.30 5.06 18.88
C PRO A 106 19.04 5.75 20.03
N PHE A 107 18.33 6.09 21.09
CA PHE A 107 18.90 6.53 22.35
C PHE A 107 18.94 5.36 23.31
N PHE A 108 20.10 5.05 23.89
CA PHE A 108 20.28 3.92 24.78
C PHE A 108 20.14 4.36 26.24
N ASP A 109 19.30 3.65 27.00
CA ASP A 109 19.01 3.99 28.40
C ASP A 109 20.13 3.55 29.36
N SER A 110 21.01 2.64 28.89
CA SER A 110 22.13 2.12 29.69
C SER A 110 23.34 1.77 28.81
N GLU A 111 24.46 1.49 29.49
CA GLU A 111 25.67 1.03 28.80
C GLU A 111 25.41 -0.34 28.12
N ARG A 112 25.79 -0.45 26.86
CA ARG A 112 25.63 -1.67 26.07
C ARG A 112 26.70 -2.70 26.46
N LYS A 113 26.26 -3.89 26.88
CA LYS A 113 27.15 -5.02 27.23
C LYS A 113 26.71 -6.28 26.53
N SER A 114 27.68 -7.00 25.95
CA SER A 114 27.42 -8.30 25.32
C SER A 114 26.79 -9.28 26.29
N GLY A 115 25.76 -9.99 25.85
CA GLY A 115 25.05 -10.97 26.66
C GLY A 115 24.04 -10.40 27.66
N GLN A 116 23.82 -9.09 27.63
CA GLN A 116 22.80 -8.44 28.49
C GLN A 116 21.66 -7.86 27.64
N GLY A 117 20.48 -7.76 28.25
CA GLY A 117 19.34 -7.07 27.64
C GLY A 117 19.68 -5.61 27.36
N MET A 118 19.15 -5.08 26.27
CA MET A 118 19.36 -3.73 25.80
C MET A 118 18.03 -2.99 25.75
N SER A 119 17.97 -1.80 26.36
CA SER A 119 16.85 -0.89 26.27
C SER A 119 17.24 0.34 25.48
N PHE A 120 16.40 0.74 24.54
CA PHE A 120 16.58 1.94 23.74
C PHE A 120 15.22 2.50 23.32
N HIS A 121 15.21 3.76 22.94
CA HIS A 121 14.03 4.42 22.41
C HIS A 121 14.35 5.31 21.22
N TYR A 122 13.32 5.62 20.44
CA TYR A 122 13.32 6.63 19.38
C TYR A 122 12.39 7.77 19.75
N VAL A 123 12.71 8.97 19.29
CA VAL A 123 11.82 10.12 19.37
C VAL A 123 11.29 10.43 17.98
N ILE A 124 9.96 10.33 17.83
CA ILE A 124 9.28 10.69 16.59
C ILE A 124 8.66 12.06 16.77
N THR A 125 9.09 13.01 15.95
CA THR A 125 8.62 14.39 15.99
C THR A 125 7.78 14.69 14.75
N ASN A 126 6.54 15.13 14.96
CA ASN A 126 5.73 15.71 13.87
C ASN A 126 6.36 17.04 13.44
N THR A 127 6.80 17.12 12.19
CA THR A 127 7.42 18.32 11.61
C THR A 127 6.42 19.22 10.90
N ASN A 128 5.17 18.79 10.80
CA ASN A 128 4.10 19.54 10.16
C ASN A 128 3.42 20.46 11.17
N SER A 129 3.46 21.79 10.93
CA SER A 129 2.86 22.77 11.83
C SER A 129 1.33 22.89 11.71
N GLY A 130 0.74 22.29 10.69
CA GLY A 130 -0.68 22.45 10.39
C GLY A 130 -1.56 21.23 10.65
N HIS A 131 -0.97 20.04 10.82
CA HIS A 131 -1.70 18.78 10.92
C HIS A 131 -1.10 17.84 11.96
N ASN A 132 -1.94 17.01 12.55
CA ASN A 132 -1.50 15.89 13.37
C ASN A 132 -0.94 14.76 12.47
N LEU A 133 -0.16 13.88 13.06
CA LEU A 133 0.35 12.68 12.40
C LEU A 133 -0.16 11.43 13.17
N PRO A 134 -0.97 10.56 12.54
CA PRO A 134 -1.62 10.75 11.25
C PRO A 134 -2.72 11.81 11.30
N SER A 135 -2.95 12.50 10.16
CA SER A 135 -4.13 13.33 9.98
C SER A 135 -5.25 12.42 9.48
N GLY A 136 -6.15 12.04 10.37
CA GLY A 136 -7.22 11.11 10.06
C GLY A 136 -8.50 11.82 9.61
N SER A 137 -9.21 11.23 8.64
CA SER A 137 -10.62 11.47 8.43
C SER A 137 -11.42 10.23 8.80
N LEU A 138 -12.70 10.43 9.10
CA LEU A 138 -13.64 9.38 9.43
C LEU A 138 -13.66 8.29 8.33
N GLY A 139 -13.29 7.07 8.66
CA GLY A 139 -13.52 5.88 7.84
C GLY A 139 -12.30 5.10 7.34
N ALA A 140 -11.16 5.72 7.15
CA ALA A 140 -9.91 5.00 6.84
C ALA A 140 -8.76 5.71 7.54
N GLN A 141 -8.44 5.26 8.73
CA GLN A 141 -7.29 5.78 9.47
C GLN A 141 -6.06 4.97 9.07
N PRO A 142 -5.03 5.62 8.50
CA PRO A 142 -3.76 4.95 8.27
C PRO A 142 -3.11 4.64 9.62
N GLU A 143 -2.60 3.45 9.77
CA GLU A 143 -1.74 3.08 10.88
C GLU A 143 -0.31 3.53 10.58
N ILE A 144 0.35 4.09 11.59
CA ILE A 144 1.75 4.48 11.52
C ILE A 144 2.48 3.77 12.66
N TRP A 145 3.46 2.98 12.31
CA TRP A 145 4.27 2.25 13.28
C TRP A 145 5.76 2.38 12.97
N LEU A 146 6.57 2.07 13.95
CA LEU A 146 8.03 2.04 13.81
C LEU A 146 8.48 0.60 13.52
N ASN A 147 9.08 0.39 12.35
CA ASN A 147 9.81 -0.83 12.07
C ASN A 147 11.26 -0.68 12.54
N VAL A 148 11.72 -1.59 13.35
CA VAL A 148 13.10 -1.63 13.87
C VAL A 148 13.70 -3.00 13.62
N SER A 149 14.88 -3.04 13.01
CA SER A 149 15.63 -4.28 12.82
C SER A 149 17.04 -4.16 13.39
N LEU A 150 17.53 -5.24 13.98
CA LEU A 150 18.93 -5.40 14.34
C LEU A 150 19.62 -6.21 13.25
N VAL A 151 20.71 -5.67 12.75
CA VAL A 151 21.50 -6.28 11.69
C VAL A 151 22.90 -6.52 12.26
N ASP A 152 23.43 -7.72 12.05
CA ASP A 152 24.76 -8.07 12.45
C ASP A 152 25.84 -7.48 11.51
N PRO A 153 27.14 -7.62 11.83
CA PRO A 153 28.22 -7.09 10.97
C PRO A 153 28.27 -7.73 9.58
N ASP A 154 27.70 -8.90 9.38
CA ASP A 154 27.65 -9.62 8.09
C ASP A 154 26.45 -9.17 7.24
N GLY A 155 25.56 -8.30 7.80
CA GLY A 155 24.39 -7.78 7.12
C GLY A 155 23.12 -8.61 7.32
N GLU A 156 23.20 -9.67 8.16
CA GLU A 156 22.05 -10.53 8.43
C GLU A 156 21.15 -9.91 9.51
N ARG A 157 19.84 -9.98 9.29
CA ARG A 157 18.85 -9.49 10.23
C ARG A 157 18.67 -10.51 11.36
N VAL A 158 19.09 -10.12 12.58
CA VAL A 158 19.05 -11.00 13.77
C VAL A 158 17.83 -10.78 14.65
N TRP A 159 17.14 -9.65 14.47
CA TRP A 159 15.90 -9.32 15.17
C TRP A 159 15.14 -8.24 14.43
N GLU A 160 13.81 -8.25 14.53
CA GLU A 160 12.93 -7.25 13.95
C GLU A 160 11.65 -7.09 14.77
N SER A 161 11.12 -5.87 14.81
CA SER A 161 9.80 -5.54 15.37
C SER A 161 9.08 -4.53 14.48
N GLY A 162 7.76 -4.59 14.43
CA GLY A 162 6.94 -3.69 13.61
C GLY A 162 7.02 -3.99 12.12
N TYR A 163 7.14 -5.25 11.73
CA TYR A 163 7.07 -5.67 10.32
C TYR A 163 5.63 -6.04 9.93
N VAL A 164 5.40 -6.13 8.64
CA VAL A 164 4.12 -6.54 8.05
C VAL A 164 4.23 -8.00 7.63
N ASP A 165 3.26 -8.80 7.99
CA ASP A 165 3.19 -10.21 7.61
C ASP A 165 2.78 -10.41 6.14
N SER A 166 2.65 -11.68 5.72
CA SER A 166 2.26 -12.04 4.34
C SER A 166 0.81 -11.64 3.99
N HIS A 167 -0.02 -11.29 4.97
CA HIS A 167 -1.38 -10.83 4.78
C HIS A 167 -1.50 -9.30 4.75
N GLY A 168 -0.40 -8.59 5.08
CA GLY A 168 -0.36 -7.13 5.16
C GLY A 168 -0.71 -6.58 6.54
N ASP A 169 -0.81 -7.45 7.53
CA ASP A 169 -1.09 -7.05 8.91
C ASP A 169 0.22 -6.73 9.64
N MET A 170 0.17 -5.71 10.52
CA MET A 170 1.30 -5.41 11.39
C MET A 170 1.53 -6.56 12.36
N ALA A 171 2.74 -7.07 12.38
CA ALA A 171 3.12 -8.21 13.19
C ALA A 171 4.34 -7.90 14.06
N ASP A 172 4.44 -8.56 15.18
CA ASP A 172 5.59 -8.60 16.03
C ASP A 172 5.98 -10.07 16.33
N GLU A 173 7.03 -10.27 17.11
CA GLU A 173 7.49 -11.61 17.45
C GLU A 173 6.39 -12.42 18.17
N HIS A 174 5.57 -11.77 18.99
CA HIS A 174 4.44 -12.41 19.67
C HIS A 174 3.39 -12.89 18.65
N SER A 175 3.01 -12.04 17.72
CA SER A 175 2.04 -12.37 16.66
C SER A 175 2.51 -13.59 15.84
N LEU A 176 3.79 -13.66 15.50
CA LEU A 176 4.35 -14.81 14.79
C LEU A 176 4.34 -16.08 15.62
N ASP A 177 4.61 -16.00 16.91
CA ASP A 177 4.57 -17.15 17.79
C ASP A 177 3.15 -17.68 17.98
N VAL A 178 2.15 -16.80 18.02
CA VAL A 178 0.74 -17.18 17.97
C VAL A 178 0.40 -17.87 16.65
N LEU A 179 0.77 -17.28 15.52
CA LEU A 179 0.53 -17.87 14.19
C LEU A 179 1.25 -19.20 13.99
N ALA A 180 2.42 -19.36 14.58
CA ALA A 180 3.17 -20.62 14.59
C ALA A 180 2.63 -21.67 15.58
N GLY A 181 1.57 -21.34 16.34
CA GLY A 181 0.97 -22.22 17.33
C GLY A 181 1.82 -22.45 18.60
N LYS A 182 2.83 -21.59 18.83
CA LYS A 182 3.68 -21.66 20.01
C LYS A 182 3.04 -20.99 21.24
N LEU A 183 2.20 -19.99 20.98
CA LEU A 183 1.43 -19.26 22.00
C LEU A 183 -0.07 -19.34 21.69
N PRO A 184 -0.95 -19.30 22.70
CA PRO A 184 -2.40 -19.21 22.49
C PRO A 184 -2.79 -17.83 21.94
N PHE A 185 -3.93 -17.78 21.24
CA PHE A 185 -4.58 -16.52 20.85
C PHE A 185 -5.06 -15.75 22.08
#